data_243106335071b16fe090868ebd4a81f4
#
_entry.id   243106335071b16fe090868ebd4a81f4
#
_cell.length_a   1.000
_cell.length_b   1.000
_cell.length_c   1.000
_cell.angle_alpha   90.00
_cell.angle_beta   90.00
_cell.angle_gamma   90.00
#
_symmetry.space_group_name_H-M   'P 1'
#
loop_
_entity.id
_entity.type
_entity.pdbx_description
1 polymer ?
#
loop_
_entity_poly.entity_id
_entity_poly.type
_entity_poly.pdbx_seq_one_letter_code
_entity_poly.pdbx_strand_id
1 'polypeptide(L)'
;MLTVIGEGLVDVVQRASGIEAHVGGSPLNVAVGLARLDHPVQFVGRYGRDPYGDAVAAHLRSSSVMLPLGPDDLPTSVATALIDDDGAATYTFDLTWELPGIAERLAFMLQGTTLLHTGSIATMLAPGAKDVLAAVEYAHPHATISFDPNCRPSIITDVDYARRQAEKFVSLSDVVKASDEDLAWLYPGQDVLDSARKWLALGGSEGPAMVVVTRGAAGP
;
A
#
# COMPACT_ATOMS: atom_id res chain seq x y z
N MET A 1 10.09 16.38 -1.45
CA MET A 1 9.20 15.60 -2.31
C MET A 1 8.57 14.48 -1.49
N LEU A 2 7.28 14.18 -1.70
CA LEU A 2 6.64 13.03 -1.09
C LEU A 2 6.84 11.80 -1.97
N THR A 3 7.18 10.68 -1.37
CA THR A 3 7.34 9.39 -2.08
C THR A 3 6.31 8.40 -1.56
N VAL A 4 5.58 7.79 -2.46
CA VAL A 4 4.66 6.69 -2.13
C VAL A 4 5.18 5.42 -2.80
N ILE A 5 5.40 4.37 -2.01
CA ILE A 5 5.85 3.06 -2.51
C ILE A 5 4.76 2.04 -2.26
N GLY A 6 4.36 1.32 -3.30
CA GLY A 6 3.40 0.25 -3.13
C GLY A 6 2.74 -0.22 -4.42
N GLU A 7 1.71 -1.05 -4.25
CA GLU A 7 0.99 -1.62 -5.38
C GLU A 7 0.13 -0.59 -6.11
N GLY A 8 0.15 -0.70 -7.44
CA GLY A 8 -0.90 -0.21 -8.33
C GLY A 8 -1.52 -1.40 -9.04
N LEU A 9 -2.82 -1.45 -9.13
CA LEU A 9 -3.56 -2.55 -9.75
C LEU A 9 -4.81 -2.03 -10.46
N VAL A 10 -5.51 -2.93 -11.13
CA VAL A 10 -6.83 -2.64 -11.72
C VAL A 10 -7.88 -3.51 -11.05
N ASP A 11 -8.90 -2.86 -10.50
CA ASP A 11 -10.10 -3.50 -9.99
C ASP A 11 -11.07 -3.72 -11.16
N VAL A 12 -11.35 -4.98 -11.50
CA VAL A 12 -12.28 -5.38 -12.55
C VAL A 12 -13.55 -5.90 -11.91
N VAL A 13 -14.68 -5.28 -12.22
CA VAL A 13 -16.00 -5.74 -11.79
C VAL A 13 -16.72 -6.33 -12.98
N GLN A 14 -17.00 -7.63 -12.93
CA GLN A 14 -17.72 -8.35 -13.98
C GLN A 14 -19.13 -8.68 -13.51
N ARG A 15 -20.11 -8.27 -14.30
CA ARG A 15 -21.54 -8.54 -14.13
C ARG A 15 -22.12 -9.08 -15.43
N ALA A 16 -23.33 -9.65 -15.38
CA ALA A 16 -24.08 -10.01 -16.59
C ALA A 16 -24.28 -8.81 -17.53
N SER A 17 -24.36 -7.61 -17.01
CA SER A 17 -24.52 -6.35 -17.78
C SER A 17 -23.24 -5.84 -18.44
N GLY A 18 -22.05 -6.35 -18.10
CA GLY A 18 -20.77 -5.92 -18.67
C GLY A 18 -19.61 -5.99 -17.70
N ILE A 19 -18.47 -5.49 -18.18
CA ILE A 19 -17.20 -5.43 -17.42
C ILE A 19 -16.85 -3.95 -17.21
N GLU A 20 -16.54 -3.59 -15.99
CA GLU A 20 -16.00 -2.30 -15.60
C GLU A 20 -14.60 -2.47 -15.01
N ALA A 21 -13.66 -1.60 -15.38
CA ALA A 21 -12.30 -1.65 -14.87
C ALA A 21 -11.90 -0.27 -14.30
N HIS A 22 -11.38 -0.27 -13.09
CA HIS A 22 -10.99 0.93 -12.37
C HIS A 22 -9.56 0.79 -11.86
N VAL A 23 -8.74 1.81 -12.08
CA VAL A 23 -7.40 1.86 -11.49
C VAL A 23 -7.52 2.00 -9.97
N GLY A 24 -6.80 1.16 -9.23
CA GLY A 24 -6.83 1.04 -7.79
C GLY A 24 -5.47 0.72 -7.19
N GLY A 25 -5.49 0.34 -5.93
CA GLY A 25 -4.32 0.15 -5.09
C GLY A 25 -4.25 1.22 -3.99
N SER A 26 -4.14 0.80 -2.75
CA SER A 26 -4.16 1.76 -1.62
C SER A 26 -3.03 2.78 -1.71
N PRO A 27 -1.76 2.40 -1.90
CA PRO A 27 -0.67 3.37 -2.05
C PRO A 27 -0.85 4.26 -3.29
N LEU A 28 -1.31 3.70 -4.42
CA LEU A 28 -1.57 4.48 -5.62
C LEU A 28 -2.61 5.58 -5.36
N ASN A 29 -3.69 5.26 -4.66
CA ASN A 29 -4.74 6.21 -4.31
C ASN A 29 -4.22 7.31 -3.37
N VAL A 30 -3.31 6.97 -2.44
CA VAL A 30 -2.62 7.96 -1.59
C VAL A 30 -1.78 8.91 -2.44
N ALA A 31 -1.00 8.39 -3.40
CA ALA A 31 -0.20 9.23 -4.29
C ALA A 31 -1.07 10.22 -5.08
N VAL A 32 -2.19 9.74 -5.64
CA VAL A 32 -3.15 10.58 -6.36
C VAL A 32 -3.78 11.62 -5.44
N GLY A 33 -4.19 11.23 -4.24
CA GLY A 33 -4.78 12.14 -3.25
C GLY A 33 -3.83 13.27 -2.86
N LEU A 34 -2.59 12.93 -2.55
CA LEU A 34 -1.54 13.91 -2.20
C LEU A 34 -1.24 14.87 -3.37
N ALA A 35 -1.15 14.34 -4.60
CA ALA A 35 -0.90 15.17 -5.77
C ALA A 35 -2.07 16.15 -6.06
N ARG A 36 -3.33 15.73 -5.84
CA ARG A 36 -4.51 16.58 -5.96
C ARG A 36 -4.63 17.65 -4.85
N LEU A 37 -3.85 17.47 -3.77
CA LEU A 37 -3.65 18.49 -2.73
C LEU A 37 -2.42 19.36 -3.00
N ASP A 38 -1.97 19.43 -4.25
CA ASP A 38 -0.87 20.25 -4.74
C ASP A 38 0.52 19.90 -4.13
N HIS A 39 0.69 18.67 -3.63
CA HIS A 39 2.01 18.21 -3.19
C HIS A 39 2.82 17.62 -4.36
N PRO A 40 4.13 17.84 -4.43
CA PRO A 40 5.01 17.15 -5.37
C PRO A 40 5.18 15.68 -4.93
N VAL A 41 4.59 14.74 -5.69
CA VAL A 41 4.55 13.31 -5.37
C VAL A 41 5.17 12.49 -6.46
N GLN A 42 5.95 11.49 -6.08
CA GLN A 42 6.31 10.35 -6.93
C GLN A 42 5.69 9.06 -6.42
N PHE A 43 5.30 8.20 -7.35
CA PHE A 43 4.81 6.85 -7.07
C PHE A 43 5.83 5.81 -7.53
N VAL A 44 6.35 5.04 -6.59
CA VAL A 44 7.28 3.93 -6.81
C VAL A 44 6.50 2.63 -6.71
N GLY A 45 6.02 2.17 -7.84
CA GLY A 45 5.25 0.93 -7.97
C GLY A 45 5.43 0.38 -9.38
N ARG A 46 4.97 -0.83 -9.60
CA ARG A 46 5.07 -1.48 -10.90
C ARG A 46 3.74 -1.49 -11.66
N TYR A 47 3.83 -1.52 -12.97
CA TYR A 47 2.74 -1.76 -13.92
C TYR A 47 3.33 -2.35 -15.21
N GLY A 48 2.57 -3.20 -15.87
CA GLY A 48 3.02 -3.92 -17.05
C GLY A 48 2.93 -3.12 -18.36
N ARG A 49 3.53 -3.67 -19.44
CA ARG A 49 3.35 -3.20 -20.83
C ARG A 49 2.07 -3.78 -21.41
N ASP A 50 0.94 -3.44 -20.83
CA ASP A 50 -0.39 -3.92 -21.23
C ASP A 50 -1.43 -2.79 -21.08
N PRO A 51 -2.66 -2.99 -21.60
CA PRO A 51 -3.69 -1.96 -21.54
C PRO A 51 -4.04 -1.48 -20.13
N TYR A 52 -3.93 -2.36 -19.11
CA TYR A 52 -4.14 -2.00 -17.72
C TYR A 52 -2.99 -1.16 -17.17
N GLY A 53 -1.75 -1.48 -17.53
CA GLY A 53 -0.58 -0.67 -17.18
C GLY A 53 -0.62 0.72 -17.82
N ASP A 54 -1.09 0.82 -19.05
CA ASP A 54 -1.33 2.10 -19.72
C ASP A 54 -2.38 2.93 -18.97
N ALA A 55 -3.46 2.29 -18.49
CA ALA A 55 -4.50 2.94 -17.69
C ALA A 55 -3.96 3.43 -16.33
N VAL A 56 -3.16 2.62 -15.65
CA VAL A 56 -2.48 2.99 -14.38
C VAL A 56 -1.58 4.20 -14.60
N ALA A 57 -0.72 4.16 -15.63
CA ALA A 57 0.18 5.26 -15.93
C ALA A 57 -0.57 6.56 -16.32
N ALA A 58 -1.63 6.44 -17.11
CA ALA A 58 -2.46 7.57 -17.50
C ALA A 58 -3.17 8.21 -16.30
N HIS A 59 -3.71 7.38 -15.39
CA HIS A 59 -4.39 7.83 -14.18
C HIS A 59 -3.44 8.62 -13.25
N LEU A 60 -2.25 8.09 -12.99
CA LEU A 60 -1.23 8.75 -12.18
C LEU A 60 -0.77 10.07 -12.81
N ARG A 61 -0.45 10.07 -14.12
CA ARG A 61 -0.02 11.29 -14.84
C ARG A 61 -1.10 12.36 -14.90
N SER A 62 -2.37 11.97 -15.04
CA SER A 62 -3.50 12.93 -15.04
C SER A 62 -3.64 13.70 -13.72
N SER A 63 -3.10 13.16 -12.63
CA SER A 63 -3.02 13.81 -11.33
C SER A 63 -1.62 14.39 -11.02
N SER A 64 -0.75 14.52 -12.04
CA SER A 64 0.60 15.07 -11.92
C SER A 64 1.54 14.28 -10.99
N VAL A 65 1.27 12.98 -10.79
CA VAL A 65 2.17 12.07 -10.05
C VAL A 65 3.34 11.69 -10.94
N MET A 66 4.56 11.82 -10.43
CA MET A 66 5.77 11.39 -11.14
C MET A 66 5.95 9.87 -11.05
N LEU A 67 6.37 9.27 -12.16
CA LEU A 67 6.63 7.83 -12.30
C LEU A 67 8.11 7.60 -12.56
N PRO A 68 8.92 7.35 -11.52
CA PRO A 68 10.35 7.11 -11.70
C PRO A 68 10.67 5.74 -12.30
N LEU A 69 9.71 4.81 -12.24
CA LEU A 69 9.77 3.51 -12.90
C LEU A 69 8.90 3.52 -14.17
N GLY A 70 9.45 2.96 -15.25
CA GLY A 70 8.67 2.67 -16.46
C GLY A 70 7.93 1.33 -16.34
N PRO A 71 7.08 1.01 -17.35
CA PRO A 71 6.42 -0.29 -17.40
C PRO A 71 7.43 -1.41 -17.61
N ASP A 72 7.17 -2.57 -17.01
CA ASP A 72 7.96 -3.80 -17.17
C ASP A 72 7.21 -4.85 -18.04
N ASP A 73 7.82 -6.03 -18.21
CA ASP A 73 7.30 -7.08 -19.08
C ASP A 73 6.36 -8.07 -18.34
N LEU A 74 6.15 -7.89 -17.03
CA LEU A 74 5.21 -8.69 -16.26
C LEU A 74 3.80 -8.08 -16.33
N PRO A 75 2.74 -8.87 -16.25
CA PRO A 75 1.37 -8.37 -16.35
C PRO A 75 1.05 -7.39 -15.20
N THR A 76 0.23 -6.38 -15.49
CA THR A 76 -0.32 -5.51 -14.46
C THR A 76 -1.20 -6.32 -13.50
N SER A 77 -1.06 -6.07 -12.21
CA SER A 77 -1.87 -6.75 -11.18
C SER A 77 -3.35 -6.42 -11.33
N VAL A 78 -4.20 -7.43 -11.19
CA VAL A 78 -5.65 -7.31 -11.32
C VAL A 78 -6.35 -7.98 -10.15
N ALA A 79 -7.35 -7.30 -9.60
CA ALA A 79 -8.33 -7.87 -8.68
C ALA A 79 -9.69 -7.93 -9.42
N THR A 80 -10.24 -9.12 -9.58
CA THR A 80 -11.51 -9.32 -10.29
C THR A 80 -12.61 -9.69 -9.31
N ALA A 81 -13.69 -8.92 -9.30
CA ALA A 81 -14.93 -9.24 -8.62
C ALA A 81 -15.96 -9.72 -9.65
N LEU A 82 -16.34 -10.99 -9.58
CA LEU A 82 -17.44 -11.55 -10.34
C LEU A 82 -18.71 -11.46 -9.49
N ILE A 83 -19.66 -10.65 -9.94
CA ILE A 83 -20.96 -10.47 -9.28
C ILE A 83 -21.98 -11.37 -9.99
N ASP A 84 -22.57 -12.30 -9.26
CA ASP A 84 -23.62 -13.17 -9.78
C ASP A 84 -25.00 -12.46 -9.81
N ASP A 85 -26.01 -13.20 -10.30
CA ASP A 85 -27.38 -12.68 -10.43
C ASP A 85 -28.04 -12.38 -9.08
N ASP A 86 -27.57 -12.99 -7.99
CA ASP A 86 -28.04 -12.78 -6.62
C ASP A 86 -27.29 -11.61 -5.92
N GLY A 87 -26.31 -11.03 -6.62
CA GLY A 87 -25.50 -9.90 -6.10
C GLY A 87 -24.33 -10.34 -5.21
N ALA A 88 -24.05 -11.65 -5.10
CA ALA A 88 -22.89 -12.14 -4.37
C ALA A 88 -21.62 -11.97 -5.19
N ALA A 89 -20.52 -11.55 -4.51
CA ALA A 89 -19.25 -11.29 -5.16
C ALA A 89 -18.25 -12.43 -4.89
N THR A 90 -17.68 -12.97 -5.96
CA THR A 90 -16.51 -13.86 -5.89
C THR A 90 -15.28 -13.11 -6.38
N TYR A 91 -14.20 -13.14 -5.59
CA TYR A 91 -12.98 -12.41 -5.89
C TYR A 91 -11.88 -13.36 -6.36
N THR A 92 -11.18 -12.96 -7.42
CA THR A 92 -9.92 -13.57 -7.86
C THR A 92 -8.84 -12.51 -7.94
N PHE A 93 -7.59 -12.90 -7.69
CA PHE A 93 -6.46 -11.99 -7.62
C PHE A 93 -5.30 -12.52 -8.47
N ASP A 94 -4.99 -11.80 -9.55
CA ASP A 94 -3.80 -12.02 -10.38
C ASP A 94 -2.78 -10.94 -10.01
N LEU A 95 -1.97 -11.23 -8.99
CA LEU A 95 -1.07 -10.25 -8.41
C LEU A 95 0.39 -10.61 -8.71
N THR A 96 1.10 -9.64 -9.26
CA THR A 96 2.55 -9.66 -9.38
C THR A 96 3.10 -8.48 -8.61
N TRP A 97 3.86 -8.76 -7.55
CA TRP A 97 4.45 -7.70 -6.71
C TRP A 97 5.92 -7.97 -6.47
N GLU A 98 6.74 -7.26 -7.22
CA GLU A 98 8.19 -7.23 -7.10
C GLU A 98 8.72 -5.90 -7.65
N LEU A 99 9.86 -5.44 -7.16
CA LEU A 99 10.53 -4.22 -7.60
C LEU A 99 11.97 -4.55 -8.00
N PRO A 100 12.19 -5.23 -9.14
CA PRO A 100 13.50 -5.71 -9.51
C PRO A 100 14.49 -4.56 -9.68
N GLY A 101 15.69 -4.71 -9.08
CA GLY A 101 16.76 -3.72 -9.14
C GLY A 101 16.47 -2.44 -8.34
N ILE A 102 15.47 -2.44 -7.45
CA ILE A 102 15.17 -1.27 -6.62
C ILE A 102 16.30 -1.00 -5.62
N ALA A 103 16.89 -2.05 -5.04
CA ALA A 103 17.91 -1.93 -4.01
C ALA A 103 19.13 -1.12 -4.48
N GLU A 104 19.57 -1.33 -5.71
CA GLU A 104 20.69 -0.60 -6.33
C GLU A 104 20.34 0.85 -6.69
N ARG A 105 19.05 1.19 -6.69
CA ARG A 105 18.53 2.49 -7.13
C ARG A 105 17.94 3.32 -5.99
N LEU A 106 17.90 2.81 -4.76
CA LEU A 106 17.26 3.49 -3.62
C LEU A 106 17.80 4.90 -3.41
N ALA A 107 19.13 5.06 -3.40
CA ALA A 107 19.77 6.37 -3.21
C ALA A 107 19.33 7.40 -4.27
N PHE A 108 19.18 6.98 -5.51
CA PHE A 108 18.72 7.85 -6.59
C PHE A 108 17.21 8.11 -6.50
N MET A 109 16.41 7.08 -6.27
CA MET A 109 14.96 7.18 -6.27
C MET A 109 14.42 7.92 -5.06
N LEU A 110 15.08 7.81 -3.91
CA LEU A 110 14.66 8.46 -2.66
C LEU A 110 15.39 9.78 -2.40
N GLN A 111 16.21 10.24 -3.35
CA GLN A 111 16.90 11.53 -3.22
C GLN A 111 15.88 12.67 -3.06
N GLY A 112 16.01 13.44 -1.99
CA GLY A 112 15.11 14.56 -1.69
C GLY A 112 13.72 14.16 -1.22
N THR A 113 13.51 12.87 -0.88
CA THR A 113 12.31 12.41 -0.19
C THR A 113 12.29 12.97 1.22
N THR A 114 11.22 13.66 1.58
CA THR A 114 11.00 14.21 2.93
C THR A 114 9.94 13.43 3.71
N LEU A 115 9.08 12.70 2.99
CA LEU A 115 8.12 11.75 3.55
C LEU A 115 8.00 10.55 2.60
N LEU A 116 8.05 9.35 3.17
CA LEU A 116 7.78 8.11 2.47
C LEU A 116 6.52 7.47 3.05
N HIS A 117 5.52 7.23 2.20
CA HIS A 117 4.32 6.47 2.57
C HIS A 117 4.33 5.09 1.93
N THR A 118 3.93 4.08 2.70
CA THR A 118 3.70 2.72 2.21
C THR A 118 2.63 2.00 3.02
N GLY A 119 2.21 0.84 2.54
CA GLY A 119 1.21 0.03 3.24
C GLY A 119 0.61 -1.08 2.38
N SER A 120 -0.53 -1.60 2.84
CA SER A 120 -1.33 -2.58 2.12
C SER A 120 -0.55 -3.86 1.78
N ILE A 121 -0.97 -4.57 0.75
CA ILE A 121 -0.33 -5.82 0.29
C ILE A 121 1.13 -5.62 -0.12
N ALA A 122 1.53 -4.42 -0.49
CA ALA A 122 2.92 -4.12 -0.85
C ALA A 122 3.90 -4.42 0.28
N THR A 123 3.48 -4.31 1.52
CA THR A 123 4.31 -4.56 2.70
C THR A 123 4.25 -6.00 3.20
N MET A 124 3.39 -6.82 2.62
CA MET A 124 3.12 -8.19 3.06
C MET A 124 3.34 -9.24 1.97
N LEU A 125 3.14 -8.88 0.68
CA LEU A 125 3.24 -9.83 -0.43
C LEU A 125 4.69 -9.99 -0.89
N ALA A 126 5.21 -11.23 -0.77
CA ALA A 126 6.52 -11.56 -1.30
C ALA A 126 6.50 -11.69 -2.84
N PRO A 127 7.65 -11.43 -3.54
CA PRO A 127 8.93 -11.01 -3.00
C PRO A 127 9.05 -9.51 -2.70
N GLY A 128 8.18 -8.64 -3.23
CA GLY A 128 8.31 -7.19 -3.21
C GLY A 128 8.28 -6.56 -1.82
N ALA A 129 7.63 -7.21 -0.84
CA ALA A 129 7.57 -6.68 0.53
C ALA A 129 8.96 -6.44 1.15
N LYS A 130 9.97 -7.26 0.81
CA LYS A 130 11.36 -7.06 1.26
C LYS A 130 12.01 -5.83 0.65
N ASP A 131 11.66 -5.53 -0.60
CA ASP A 131 12.19 -4.38 -1.33
C ASP A 131 11.60 -3.08 -0.78
N VAL A 132 10.30 -3.11 -0.41
CA VAL A 132 9.64 -2.00 0.29
C VAL A 132 10.24 -1.78 1.66
N LEU A 133 10.51 -2.85 2.41
CA LEU A 133 11.17 -2.75 3.72
C LEU A 133 12.55 -2.11 3.59
N ALA A 134 13.37 -2.55 2.64
CA ALA A 134 14.68 -1.96 2.37
C ALA A 134 14.59 -0.46 2.02
N ALA A 135 13.56 -0.05 1.28
CA ALA A 135 13.34 1.35 0.97
C ALA A 135 12.96 2.17 2.21
N VAL A 136 12.13 1.62 3.10
CA VAL A 136 11.78 2.26 4.38
C VAL A 136 13.01 2.36 5.28
N GLU A 137 13.77 1.29 5.46
CA GLU A 137 15.02 1.29 6.24
C GLU A 137 16.03 2.32 5.71
N TYR A 138 16.13 2.46 4.39
CA TYR A 138 16.98 3.46 3.76
C TYR A 138 16.51 4.90 4.04
N ALA A 139 15.19 5.15 3.97
CA ALA A 139 14.62 6.47 4.12
C ALA A 139 14.48 6.93 5.59
N HIS A 140 14.24 5.99 6.52
CA HIS A 140 13.96 6.25 7.93
C HIS A 140 14.92 7.25 8.63
N PRO A 141 16.25 7.24 8.40
CA PRO A 141 17.14 8.20 9.07
C PRO A 141 16.98 9.66 8.63
N HIS A 142 16.27 9.94 7.53
CA HIS A 142 16.24 11.28 6.93
C HIS A 142 14.88 11.73 6.35
N ALA A 143 13.86 10.89 6.44
CA ALA A 143 12.51 11.19 5.97
C ALA A 143 11.48 10.70 6.98
N THR A 144 10.35 11.40 7.07
CA THR A 144 9.18 10.92 7.82
C THR A 144 8.61 9.67 7.16
N ILE A 145 8.40 8.61 7.91
CA ILE A 145 7.78 7.38 7.44
C ILE A 145 6.30 7.34 7.87
N SER A 146 5.41 7.15 6.89
CA SER A 146 3.98 6.97 7.10
C SER A 146 3.57 5.58 6.63
N PHE A 147 2.85 4.84 7.48
CA PHE A 147 2.44 3.47 7.22
C PHE A 147 0.94 3.24 7.47
N ASP A 148 0.29 2.49 6.58
CA ASP A 148 -1.07 1.99 6.75
C ASP A 148 -1.08 0.49 6.38
N PRO A 149 -1.28 -0.45 7.33
CA PRO A 149 -1.32 -1.88 7.03
C PRO A 149 -2.41 -2.25 6.04
N ASN A 150 -3.57 -1.56 6.11
CA ASN A 150 -4.69 -1.73 5.19
C ASN A 150 -4.85 -3.20 4.77
N CYS A 151 -5.03 -4.06 5.76
CA CYS A 151 -4.98 -5.52 5.64
C CYS A 151 -5.96 -6.07 4.61
N ARG A 152 -5.55 -7.13 3.95
CA ARG A 152 -6.38 -7.85 2.97
C ARG A 152 -6.37 -9.34 3.31
N PRO A 153 -7.23 -9.80 4.26
CA PRO A 153 -7.27 -11.20 4.69
C PRO A 153 -7.55 -12.20 3.56
N SER A 154 -8.24 -11.77 2.51
CA SER A 154 -8.49 -12.59 1.31
C SER A 154 -7.24 -12.85 0.45
N ILE A 155 -6.18 -12.05 0.63
CA ILE A 155 -4.91 -12.17 -0.10
C ILE A 155 -3.83 -12.72 0.82
N ILE A 156 -3.73 -12.18 2.03
CA ILE A 156 -2.75 -12.59 3.05
C ILE A 156 -3.52 -13.32 4.16
N THR A 157 -3.53 -14.64 4.10
CA THR A 157 -4.34 -15.48 5.00
C THR A 157 -3.64 -15.85 6.31
N ASP A 158 -2.30 -15.80 6.37
CA ASP A 158 -1.52 -16.04 7.58
C ASP A 158 -1.45 -14.77 8.42
N VAL A 159 -2.32 -14.70 9.43
CA VAL A 159 -2.41 -13.55 10.34
C VAL A 159 -1.15 -13.33 11.17
N ASP A 160 -0.45 -14.40 11.55
CA ASP A 160 0.78 -14.28 12.33
C ASP A 160 1.93 -13.73 11.46
N TYR A 161 1.98 -14.13 10.20
CA TYR A 161 2.88 -13.51 9.23
C TYR A 161 2.56 -12.03 9.01
N ALA A 162 1.29 -11.70 8.76
CA ALA A 162 0.84 -10.33 8.53
C ALA A 162 1.15 -9.43 9.74
N ARG A 163 0.90 -9.92 10.97
CA ARG A 163 1.23 -9.20 12.20
C ARG A 163 2.73 -8.93 12.29
N ARG A 164 3.58 -9.93 12.08
CA ARG A 164 5.04 -9.73 12.10
C ARG A 164 5.52 -8.72 11.06
N GLN A 165 4.92 -8.73 9.86
CA GLN A 165 5.24 -7.73 8.84
C GLN A 165 4.77 -6.35 9.28
N ALA A 166 3.51 -6.20 9.70
CA ALA A 166 2.99 -4.92 10.17
C ALA A 166 3.85 -4.34 11.30
N GLU A 167 4.19 -5.14 12.32
CA GLU A 167 5.01 -4.68 13.45
C GLU A 167 6.42 -4.21 13.02
N LYS A 168 7.02 -4.82 11.98
CA LYS A 168 8.29 -4.34 11.41
C LYS A 168 8.16 -2.93 10.81
N PHE A 169 7.12 -2.71 10.01
CA PHE A 169 6.89 -1.40 9.40
C PHE A 169 6.49 -0.37 10.46
N VAL A 170 5.65 -0.75 11.42
CA VAL A 170 5.28 0.12 12.55
C VAL A 170 6.52 0.59 13.31
N SER A 171 7.47 -0.31 13.62
CA SER A 171 8.67 0.05 14.38
C SER A 171 9.63 1.01 13.65
N LEU A 172 9.46 1.19 12.34
CA LEU A 172 10.23 2.09 11.48
C LEU A 172 9.42 3.33 11.06
N SER A 173 8.20 3.49 11.57
CA SER A 173 7.30 4.55 11.13
C SER A 173 7.15 5.64 12.17
N ASP A 174 7.03 6.89 11.73
CA ASP A 174 6.71 8.05 12.56
C ASP A 174 5.20 8.20 12.74
N VAL A 175 4.44 7.90 11.68
CA VAL A 175 2.98 8.00 11.65
C VAL A 175 2.38 6.70 11.13
N VAL A 176 1.52 6.09 11.93
CA VAL A 176 0.79 4.89 11.55
C VAL A 176 -0.70 5.18 11.57
N LYS A 177 -1.41 4.80 10.50
CA LYS A 177 -2.87 4.75 10.47
C LYS A 177 -3.31 3.29 10.28
N ALA A 178 -4.31 2.87 11.03
CA ALA A 178 -4.98 1.59 10.82
C ALA A 178 -6.48 1.75 11.02
N SER A 179 -7.28 0.87 10.41
CA SER A 179 -8.68 0.73 10.80
C SER A 179 -8.82 -0.13 12.07
N ASP A 180 -9.96 -0.02 12.74
CA ASP A 180 -10.32 -0.94 13.82
C ASP A 180 -10.43 -2.38 13.32
N GLU A 181 -10.88 -2.59 12.09
CA GLU A 181 -10.92 -3.89 11.42
C GLU A 181 -9.52 -4.47 11.21
N ASP A 182 -8.53 -3.68 10.79
CA ASP A 182 -7.14 -4.10 10.66
C ASP A 182 -6.59 -4.60 11.99
N LEU A 183 -6.78 -3.81 13.06
CA LEU A 183 -6.29 -4.16 14.40
C LEU A 183 -7.01 -5.38 14.96
N ALA A 184 -8.33 -5.49 14.79
CA ALA A 184 -9.10 -6.66 15.22
C ALA A 184 -8.65 -7.94 14.50
N TRP A 185 -8.31 -7.84 13.21
CA TRP A 185 -7.80 -8.97 12.46
C TRP A 185 -6.37 -9.35 12.86
N LEU A 186 -5.48 -8.36 13.00
CA LEU A 186 -4.09 -8.62 13.40
C LEU A 186 -3.98 -9.12 14.85
N TYR A 187 -4.87 -8.71 15.75
CA TYR A 187 -4.86 -9.04 17.17
C TYR A 187 -6.22 -9.58 17.64
N PRO A 188 -6.63 -10.78 17.20
CA PRO A 188 -7.93 -11.34 17.54
C PRO A 188 -8.14 -11.42 19.05
N GLY A 189 -9.30 -10.90 19.52
CA GLY A 189 -9.68 -10.94 20.93
C GLY A 189 -8.99 -9.91 21.82
N GLN A 190 -8.18 -8.99 21.26
CA GLN A 190 -7.61 -7.86 22.00
C GLN A 190 -8.46 -6.60 21.75
N ASP A 191 -8.45 -5.69 22.74
CA ASP A 191 -9.01 -4.36 22.55
C ASP A 191 -8.21 -3.58 21.50
N VAL A 192 -8.93 -2.88 20.62
CA VAL A 192 -8.35 -2.13 19.50
C VAL A 192 -7.42 -1.02 19.97
N LEU A 193 -7.82 -0.28 21.02
CA LEU A 193 -7.00 0.81 21.55
C LEU A 193 -5.77 0.28 22.29
N ASP A 194 -5.88 -0.88 22.96
CA ASP A 194 -4.72 -1.52 23.58
C ASP A 194 -3.73 -2.04 22.53
N SER A 195 -4.21 -2.53 21.40
CA SER A 195 -3.38 -2.90 20.26
C SER A 195 -2.67 -1.69 19.66
N ALA A 196 -3.37 -0.56 19.51
CA ALA A 196 -2.78 0.70 19.05
C ALA A 196 -1.73 1.25 20.03
N ARG A 197 -1.98 1.15 21.34
CA ARG A 197 -0.99 1.55 22.39
C ARG A 197 0.27 0.69 22.35
N LYS A 198 0.13 -0.63 22.06
CA LYS A 198 1.29 -1.50 21.85
C LYS A 198 2.12 -1.03 20.65
N TRP A 199 1.48 -0.63 19.57
CA TRP A 199 2.17 -0.09 18.40
C TRP A 199 2.95 1.18 18.71
N LEU A 200 2.39 2.10 19.53
CA LEU A 200 3.13 3.28 19.97
C LEU A 200 4.41 2.96 20.77
N ALA A 201 4.51 1.77 21.35
CA ALA A 201 5.69 1.32 22.08
C ALA A 201 6.71 0.57 21.21
N LEU A 202 6.37 0.24 19.96
CA LEU A 202 7.29 -0.43 19.03
C LEU A 202 8.36 0.54 18.55
N GLY A 203 9.58 0.04 18.38
CA GLY A 203 10.72 0.86 17.94
C GLY A 203 11.33 1.76 19.02
N GLY A 204 10.76 1.82 20.22
CA GLY A 204 11.29 2.64 21.32
C GLY A 204 11.26 4.14 20.99
N SER A 205 12.40 4.82 21.09
CA SER A 205 12.53 6.24 20.78
C SER A 205 12.46 6.56 19.26
N GLU A 206 12.59 5.56 18.41
CA GLU A 206 12.57 5.69 16.95
C GLU A 206 11.29 5.13 16.33
N GLY A 207 10.35 4.69 17.15
CA GLY A 207 9.05 4.20 16.72
C GLY A 207 8.01 5.30 16.55
N PRO A 208 6.73 4.93 16.39
CA PRO A 208 5.68 5.87 16.02
C PRO A 208 5.49 7.01 17.05
N ALA A 209 5.52 8.23 16.56
CA ALA A 209 5.07 9.39 17.33
C ALA A 209 3.53 9.50 17.35
N MET A 210 2.86 8.87 16.36
CA MET A 210 1.41 8.90 16.25
C MET A 210 0.86 7.58 15.68
N VAL A 211 -0.19 7.06 16.30
CA VAL A 211 -1.04 5.98 15.75
C VAL A 211 -2.48 6.50 15.67
N VAL A 212 -3.03 6.52 14.46
CA VAL A 212 -4.42 6.92 14.19
C VAL A 212 -5.25 5.68 13.93
N VAL A 213 -6.35 5.52 14.66
CA VAL A 213 -7.29 4.41 14.44
C VAL A 213 -8.59 4.96 13.88
N THR A 214 -8.94 4.56 12.64
CA THR A 214 -10.24 4.92 12.05
C THR A 214 -11.29 3.85 12.39
N ARG A 215 -12.53 4.30 12.67
CA ARG A 215 -13.64 3.43 13.12
C ARG A 215 -14.88 3.61 12.26
N GLY A 216 -14.68 3.66 10.94
CA GLY A 216 -15.76 3.86 9.98
C GLY A 216 -16.61 5.08 10.32
N ALA A 217 -17.91 4.91 10.42
CA ALA A 217 -18.86 5.99 10.75
C ALA A 217 -18.70 6.59 12.16
N ALA A 218 -17.98 5.92 13.06
CA ALA A 218 -17.71 6.42 14.41
C ALA A 218 -16.53 7.41 14.47
N GLY A 219 -15.86 7.65 13.34
CA GLY A 219 -14.74 8.58 13.20
C GLY A 219 -13.40 7.98 13.68
N PRO A 220 -12.35 8.78 13.68
CA PRO A 220 -11.04 8.40 14.21
C PRO A 220 -11.00 8.40 15.73
#